data_19108dbfea7b6889c56106d3124c00c8
#
_entry.id   19108dbfea7b6889c56106d3124c00c8
#
_cell.length_a   1.000
_cell.length_b   1.000
_cell.length_c   1.000
_cell.angle_alpha   90.00
_cell.angle_beta   90.00
_cell.angle_gamma   90.00
#
_symmetry.space_group_name_H-M   'P 1'
#
loop_
_entity.id
_entity.type
_entity.pdbx_description
1 polymer ?
#
loop_
_entity_poly.entity_id
_entity_poly.type
_entity_poly.pdbx_seq_one_letter_code
_entity_poly.pdbx_strand_id
1 'polypeptide(L)'
;IRQSSDYPWCHVVAWAAGKKHQFKVKLIQGVRWRKAGKQNLQIIVIAPLGYRLTKKSRMLYRQPAYLICTDPKLDIKELLQAYLWRWEIEVNFRDEKTLVGCGQAQVRNEYAVEKLPAFTVAIYAMLLLAANQVKLNQNETQLPRSKWY
;
A
#
# COMPACT_ATOMS: atom_id res chain seq x y z
N ILE A 1 23.33 -8.55 -4.94
CA ILE A 1 22.37 -7.63 -5.61
C ILE A 1 22.45 -6.22 -5.02
N ARG A 2 22.31 -6.05 -3.70
CA ARG A 2 22.31 -4.71 -3.07
C ARG A 2 23.64 -3.98 -3.27
N GLN A 3 24.76 -4.67 -3.18
CA GLN A 3 26.12 -4.13 -3.30
C GLN A 3 26.69 -4.20 -4.71
N SER A 4 26.02 -4.91 -5.65
CA SER A 4 26.48 -5.02 -7.04
C SER A 4 26.47 -3.65 -7.73
N SER A 5 27.53 -3.35 -8.45
CA SER A 5 27.66 -2.17 -9.32
C SER A 5 26.89 -2.30 -10.62
N ASP A 6 26.55 -3.54 -11.03
CA ASP A 6 25.91 -3.83 -12.31
C ASP A 6 24.51 -3.23 -12.46
N TYR A 7 23.86 -2.94 -11.32
CA TYR A 7 22.54 -2.34 -11.28
C TYR A 7 22.60 -1.01 -10.53
N PRO A 8 22.52 0.12 -11.23
CA PRO A 8 22.57 1.43 -10.60
C PRO A 8 21.36 1.71 -9.74
N TRP A 9 21.55 2.49 -8.70
CA TRP A 9 20.46 3.02 -7.92
C TRP A 9 19.77 4.16 -8.68
N CYS A 10 18.46 4.11 -8.78
CA CYS A 10 17.64 5.22 -9.28
C CYS A 10 16.70 5.74 -8.19
N HIS A 11 16.16 6.92 -8.39
CA HIS A 11 15.19 7.53 -7.49
C HIS A 11 13.82 7.54 -8.15
N VAL A 12 12.84 7.02 -7.44
CA VAL A 12 11.44 6.94 -7.88
C VAL A 12 10.57 7.68 -6.87
N VAL A 13 9.73 8.57 -7.36
CA VAL A 13 8.75 9.30 -6.52
C VAL A 13 7.44 8.54 -6.53
N ALA A 14 6.94 8.20 -5.34
CA ALA A 14 5.65 7.54 -5.17
C ALA A 14 4.90 8.10 -3.96
N TRP A 15 3.59 7.86 -3.93
CA TRP A 15 2.71 8.29 -2.85
C TRP A 15 2.64 7.21 -1.77
N ALA A 16 2.82 7.62 -0.51
CA ALA A 16 2.61 6.78 0.66
C ALA A 16 2.11 7.64 1.82
N ALA A 17 1.14 7.15 2.56
CA ALA A 17 0.54 7.86 3.70
C ALA A 17 0.11 9.30 3.35
N GLY A 18 -0.48 9.49 2.16
CA GLY A 18 -0.98 10.79 1.70
C GLY A 18 0.07 11.83 1.36
N LYS A 19 1.34 11.43 1.18
CA LYS A 19 2.46 12.32 0.81
C LYS A 19 3.31 11.71 -0.28
N LYS A 20 3.98 12.55 -1.06
CA LYS A 20 5.02 12.13 -2.01
C LYS A 20 6.31 11.83 -1.26
N HIS A 21 6.88 10.66 -1.53
CA HIS A 21 8.17 10.24 -1.01
C HIS A 21 9.09 9.85 -2.15
N GLN A 22 10.38 10.10 -1.97
CA GLN A 22 11.41 9.66 -2.89
C GLN A 22 12.03 8.36 -2.36
N PHE A 23 11.98 7.31 -3.18
CA PHE A 23 12.53 6.00 -2.87
C PHE A 23 13.78 5.76 -3.70
N LYS A 24 14.82 5.25 -3.06
CA LYS A 24 16.04 4.80 -3.73
C LYS A 24 15.87 3.31 -4.05
N VAL A 25 15.88 2.96 -5.33
CA VAL A 25 15.55 1.61 -5.80
C VAL A 25 16.55 1.13 -6.84
N LYS A 26 16.67 -0.20 -7.00
CA LYS A 26 17.35 -0.85 -8.13
C LYS A 26 16.32 -1.69 -8.88
N LEU A 27 16.42 -1.69 -10.20
CA LEU A 27 15.66 -2.55 -11.07
C LEU A 27 16.56 -3.63 -11.67
N ILE A 28 16.13 -4.88 -11.60
CA ILE A 28 16.82 -6.03 -12.18
C ILE A 28 15.82 -6.75 -13.08
N GLN A 29 16.08 -6.76 -14.35
CA GLN A 29 15.22 -7.38 -15.37
C GLN A 29 15.80 -8.71 -15.85
N GLY A 30 14.96 -9.52 -16.51
CA GLY A 30 15.36 -10.79 -17.10
C GLY A 30 15.70 -11.90 -16.11
N VAL A 31 15.24 -11.76 -14.87
CA VAL A 31 15.46 -12.77 -13.84
C VAL A 31 14.51 -13.95 -14.08
N ARG A 32 15.04 -15.16 -13.93
CA ARG A 32 14.26 -16.40 -13.98
C ARG A 32 14.24 -17.07 -12.62
N TRP A 33 13.05 -17.40 -12.15
CA TRP A 33 12.88 -18.17 -10.93
C TRP A 33 12.33 -19.56 -11.25
N ARG A 34 13.06 -20.60 -10.91
CA ARG A 34 12.74 -21.99 -11.29
C ARG A 34 11.31 -22.41 -10.94
N LYS A 35 10.80 -21.94 -9.79
CA LYS A 35 9.42 -22.25 -9.34
C LYS A 35 8.33 -21.45 -10.05
N ALA A 36 8.67 -20.35 -10.72
CA ALA A 36 7.73 -19.52 -11.48
C ALA A 36 7.66 -19.89 -12.98
N GLY A 37 8.29 -21.00 -13.38
CA GLY A 37 8.29 -21.49 -14.74
C GLY A 37 9.32 -20.80 -15.64
N LYS A 38 8.99 -20.67 -16.93
CA LYS A 38 9.93 -20.15 -17.95
C LYS A 38 9.85 -18.63 -18.17
N GLN A 39 8.90 -17.95 -17.53
CA GLN A 39 8.72 -16.52 -17.77
C GLN A 39 9.81 -15.67 -17.12
N ASN A 40 10.13 -14.57 -17.79
CA ASN A 40 11.03 -13.58 -17.23
C ASN A 40 10.30 -12.76 -16.17
N LEU A 41 11.03 -12.46 -15.12
CA LEU A 41 10.58 -11.65 -13.99
C LEU A 41 11.42 -10.38 -13.91
N GLN A 42 10.89 -9.38 -13.23
CA GLN A 42 11.68 -8.25 -12.77
C GLN A 42 11.68 -8.18 -11.23
N ILE A 43 12.79 -7.71 -10.68
CA ILE A 43 12.97 -7.52 -9.25
C ILE A 43 13.26 -6.05 -8.98
N ILE A 44 12.53 -5.47 -8.03
CA ILE A 44 12.86 -4.16 -7.47
C ILE A 44 13.46 -4.36 -6.09
N VAL A 45 14.61 -3.74 -5.85
CA VAL A 45 15.23 -3.66 -4.53
C VAL A 45 15.04 -2.25 -4.01
N ILE A 46 14.29 -2.10 -2.91
CA ILE A 46 14.10 -0.81 -2.24
C ILE A 46 15.17 -0.67 -1.17
N ALA A 47 15.90 0.43 -1.19
CA ALA A 47 16.93 0.71 -0.18
C ALA A 47 16.30 0.83 1.22
N PRO A 48 17.06 0.52 2.29
CA PRO A 48 16.62 0.75 3.65
C PRO A 48 16.11 2.17 3.86
N LEU A 49 14.90 2.31 4.36
CA LEU A 49 14.31 3.60 4.70
C LEU A 49 14.67 3.95 6.14
N GLY A 50 15.23 5.16 6.33
CA GLY A 50 15.45 5.70 7.65
C GLY A 50 14.15 6.18 8.29
N TYR A 51 13.97 5.93 9.58
CA TYR A 51 12.85 6.44 10.36
C TYR A 51 13.29 6.77 11.79
N ARG A 52 12.51 7.61 12.45
CA ARG A 52 12.70 7.93 13.86
C ARG A 52 11.43 7.62 14.62
N LEU A 53 11.55 7.04 15.81
CA LEU A 53 10.41 6.78 16.69
C LEU A 53 9.84 8.09 17.24
N THR A 54 10.73 9.03 17.58
CA THR A 54 10.37 10.39 17.99
C THR A 54 11.29 11.39 17.28
N LYS A 55 10.94 12.67 17.28
CA LYS A 55 11.77 13.72 16.66
C LYS A 55 13.21 13.75 17.19
N LYS A 56 13.41 13.38 18.46
CA LYS A 56 14.72 13.40 19.16
C LYS A 56 15.43 12.06 19.15
N SER A 57 14.79 10.95 18.74
CA SER A 57 15.42 9.62 18.70
C SER A 57 16.45 9.52 17.58
N ARG A 58 17.42 8.60 17.75
CA ARG A 58 18.37 8.25 16.70
C ARG A 58 17.66 7.74 15.46
N MET A 59 18.29 7.93 14.30
CA MET A 59 17.82 7.36 13.04
C MET A 59 17.94 5.83 13.08
N LEU A 60 16.85 5.15 12.81
CA LEU A 60 16.78 3.71 12.62
C LEU A 60 16.54 3.43 11.13
N TYR A 61 16.95 2.25 10.67
CA TYR A 61 16.76 1.84 9.28
C TYR A 61 15.95 0.55 9.22
N ARG A 62 14.94 0.54 8.34
CA ARG A 62 14.22 -0.68 8.01
C ARG A 62 15.11 -1.59 7.18
N GLN A 63 14.76 -2.88 7.13
CA GLN A 63 15.38 -3.80 6.20
C GLN A 63 15.06 -3.40 4.75
N PRO A 64 15.95 -3.70 3.79
CA PRO A 64 15.64 -3.51 2.37
C PRO A 64 14.45 -4.39 1.98
N ALA A 65 13.59 -3.89 1.11
CA ALA A 65 12.49 -4.67 0.56
C ALA A 65 12.84 -5.17 -0.84
N TYR A 66 12.39 -6.39 -1.15
CA TYR A 66 12.58 -7.03 -2.45
C TYR A 66 11.21 -7.35 -3.02
N LEU A 67 10.87 -6.75 -4.14
CA LEU A 67 9.61 -6.99 -4.85
C LEU A 67 9.90 -7.80 -6.10
N ILE A 68 9.10 -8.83 -6.33
CA ILE A 68 9.16 -9.64 -7.55
C ILE A 68 7.90 -9.34 -8.34
N CYS A 69 8.07 -8.98 -9.61
CA CYS A 69 6.97 -8.77 -10.53
C CYS A 69 7.03 -9.80 -11.66
N THR A 70 5.89 -10.40 -11.94
CA THR A 70 5.72 -11.37 -13.03
C THR A 70 5.49 -10.72 -14.39
N ASP A 71 5.19 -9.43 -14.43
CA ASP A 71 5.12 -8.63 -15.63
C ASP A 71 6.44 -7.88 -15.85
N PRO A 72 7.28 -8.30 -16.81
CA PRO A 72 8.56 -7.67 -17.07
C PRO A 72 8.45 -6.32 -17.79
N LYS A 73 7.24 -5.92 -18.24
CA LYS A 73 7.01 -4.66 -18.94
C LYS A 73 6.44 -3.56 -18.04
N LEU A 74 5.97 -3.92 -16.84
CA LEU A 74 5.40 -2.96 -15.91
C LEU A 74 6.46 -1.93 -15.48
N ASP A 75 6.10 -0.65 -15.57
CA ASP A 75 7.00 0.43 -15.15
C ASP A 75 7.34 0.36 -13.65
N ILE A 76 8.58 0.72 -13.32
CA ILE A 76 9.10 0.66 -11.94
C ILE A 76 8.29 1.55 -10.98
N LYS A 77 7.81 2.70 -11.45
CA LYS A 77 7.00 3.63 -10.65
C LYS A 77 5.63 3.04 -10.37
N GLU A 78 4.99 2.44 -11.38
CA GLU A 78 3.70 1.79 -11.23
C GLU A 78 3.79 0.59 -10.29
N LEU A 79 4.81 -0.25 -10.45
CA LEU A 79 5.04 -1.40 -9.58
C LEU A 79 5.28 -0.96 -8.12
N LEU A 80 6.12 0.06 -7.91
CA LEU A 80 6.35 0.60 -6.57
C LEU A 80 5.07 1.19 -5.97
N GLN A 81 4.29 1.92 -6.76
CA GLN A 81 3.04 2.53 -6.31
C GLN A 81 1.99 1.46 -5.95
N ALA A 82 1.84 0.43 -6.76
CA ALA A 82 0.95 -0.70 -6.48
C ALA A 82 1.32 -1.41 -5.16
N TYR A 83 2.62 -1.61 -4.92
CA TYR A 83 3.10 -2.18 -3.67
C TYR A 83 2.78 -1.30 -2.45
N LEU A 84 2.93 0.02 -2.57
CA LEU A 84 2.64 0.95 -1.49
C LEU A 84 1.13 1.02 -1.20
N TRP A 85 0.29 0.92 -2.21
CA TRP A 85 -1.17 0.86 -2.04
C TRP A 85 -1.65 -0.41 -1.35
N ARG A 86 -0.88 -1.49 -1.35
CA ARG A 86 -1.21 -2.70 -0.58
C ARG A 86 -1.51 -2.39 0.90
N TRP A 87 -0.84 -1.39 1.48
CA TRP A 87 -1.08 -0.98 2.86
C TRP A 87 -2.48 -0.39 3.09
N GLU A 88 -3.10 0.14 2.06
CA GLU A 88 -4.47 0.69 2.15
C GLU A 88 -5.50 -0.40 2.52
N ILE A 89 -5.22 -1.67 2.23
CA ILE A 89 -6.05 -2.80 2.65
C ILE A 89 -6.10 -2.88 4.18
N GLU A 90 -4.95 -2.73 4.84
CA GLU A 90 -4.85 -2.75 6.30
C GLU A 90 -5.52 -1.52 6.93
N VAL A 91 -5.40 -0.37 6.29
CA VAL A 91 -6.10 0.86 6.69
C VAL A 91 -7.62 0.67 6.57
N ASN A 92 -8.10 0.11 5.46
CA ASN A 92 -9.51 -0.17 5.25
C ASN A 92 -10.07 -1.11 6.32
N PHE A 93 -9.40 -2.21 6.63
CA PHE A 93 -9.82 -3.12 7.70
C PHE A 93 -9.87 -2.44 9.08
N ARG A 94 -8.93 -1.56 9.36
CA ARG A 94 -8.96 -0.76 10.58
C ARG A 94 -10.19 0.15 10.60
N ASP A 95 -10.43 0.86 9.51
CA ASP A 95 -11.50 1.84 9.41
C ASP A 95 -12.88 1.17 9.42
N GLU A 96 -13.04 0.01 8.77
CA GLU A 96 -14.25 -0.82 8.88
C GLU A 96 -14.57 -1.19 10.34
N LYS A 97 -13.56 -1.55 11.13
CA LYS A 97 -13.72 -1.88 12.55
C LYS A 97 -14.02 -0.66 13.42
N THR A 98 -13.33 0.46 13.17
CA THR A 98 -13.34 1.62 14.06
C THR A 98 -14.43 2.63 13.71
N LEU A 99 -14.75 2.80 12.42
CA LEU A 99 -15.73 3.79 11.96
C LEU A 99 -17.11 3.18 11.72
N VAL A 100 -17.17 1.97 11.19
CA VAL A 100 -18.43 1.30 10.83
C VAL A 100 -18.81 0.21 11.84
N GLY A 101 -17.89 -0.19 12.71
CA GLY A 101 -18.15 -1.15 13.77
C GLY A 101 -18.26 -2.60 13.28
N CYS A 102 -17.54 -2.96 12.22
CA CYS A 102 -17.49 -4.34 11.74
C CYS A 102 -17.01 -5.29 12.85
N GLY A 103 -17.82 -6.28 13.18
CA GLY A 103 -17.56 -7.22 14.27
C GLY A 103 -17.97 -6.74 15.68
N GLN A 104 -18.56 -5.55 15.82
CA GLN A 104 -19.06 -5.04 17.10
C GLN A 104 -20.55 -5.27 17.32
N ALA A 105 -21.25 -5.74 16.32
CA ALA A 105 -22.69 -5.96 16.41
C ALA A 105 -23.01 -7.16 17.31
N GLN A 106 -23.92 -6.94 18.28
CA GLN A 106 -24.40 -7.95 19.21
C GLN A 106 -25.58 -8.72 18.61
N VAL A 107 -25.34 -9.48 17.54
CA VAL A 107 -26.34 -10.33 16.91
C VAL A 107 -26.18 -11.77 17.36
N ARG A 108 -27.30 -12.45 17.63
CA ARG A 108 -27.32 -13.85 18.09
C ARG A 108 -27.94 -14.82 17.07
N ASN A 109 -28.57 -14.28 16.03
CA ASN A 109 -29.14 -15.09 14.97
C ASN A 109 -28.03 -15.54 14.01
N GLU A 110 -27.96 -16.83 13.70
CA GLU A 110 -26.94 -17.46 12.85
C GLU A 110 -26.80 -16.76 11.50
N TYR A 111 -27.93 -16.51 10.82
CA TYR A 111 -27.92 -15.77 9.53
C TYR A 111 -27.42 -14.33 9.65
N ALA A 112 -27.72 -13.66 10.75
CA ALA A 112 -27.24 -12.30 10.97
C ALA A 112 -25.75 -12.28 11.28
N VAL A 113 -25.23 -13.23 12.05
CA VAL A 113 -23.80 -13.35 12.36
C VAL A 113 -22.98 -13.55 11.08
N GLU A 114 -23.47 -14.38 10.16
CA GLU A 114 -22.80 -14.66 8.89
C GLU A 114 -22.84 -13.46 7.92
N LYS A 115 -24.01 -12.81 7.78
CA LYS A 115 -24.23 -11.80 6.75
C LYS A 115 -23.84 -10.38 7.16
N LEU A 116 -23.87 -10.06 8.44
CA LEU A 116 -23.64 -8.70 8.92
C LEU A 116 -22.23 -8.17 8.63
N PRO A 117 -21.15 -8.94 8.77
CA PRO A 117 -19.84 -8.46 8.37
C PRO A 117 -19.75 -8.07 6.88
N ALA A 118 -20.30 -8.90 5.99
CA ALA A 118 -20.35 -8.61 4.55
C ALA A 118 -21.18 -7.37 4.24
N PHE A 119 -22.31 -7.19 4.92
CA PHE A 119 -23.16 -6.00 4.79
C PHE A 119 -22.43 -4.74 5.26
N THR A 120 -21.72 -4.80 6.37
CA THR A 120 -20.94 -3.68 6.91
C THR A 120 -19.81 -3.26 5.95
N VAL A 121 -19.09 -4.23 5.37
CA VAL A 121 -18.07 -3.97 4.34
C VAL A 121 -18.68 -3.34 3.09
N ALA A 122 -19.86 -3.80 2.66
CA ALA A 122 -20.56 -3.22 1.52
C ALA A 122 -20.95 -1.76 1.77
N ILE A 123 -21.47 -1.44 2.96
CA ILE A 123 -21.79 -0.05 3.36
C ILE A 123 -20.51 0.81 3.32
N TYR A 124 -19.41 0.32 3.88
CA TYR A 124 -18.13 1.05 3.86
C TYR A 124 -17.66 1.33 2.44
N ALA A 125 -17.72 0.35 1.55
CA ALA A 125 -17.37 0.52 0.14
C ALA A 125 -18.27 1.55 -0.55
N MET A 126 -19.58 1.55 -0.28
CA MET A 126 -20.53 2.53 -0.83
C MET A 126 -20.22 3.95 -0.32
N LEU A 127 -19.85 4.12 0.95
CA LEU A 127 -19.45 5.41 1.51
C LEU A 127 -18.16 5.92 0.87
N LEU A 128 -17.18 5.06 0.62
CA LEU A 128 -15.96 5.42 -0.10
C LEU A 128 -16.24 5.87 -1.54
N LEU A 129 -17.12 5.16 -2.25
CA LEU A 129 -17.53 5.53 -3.61
C LEU A 129 -18.25 6.87 -3.61
N ALA A 130 -19.18 7.10 -2.69
CA ALA A 130 -19.89 8.37 -2.57
C ALA A 130 -18.93 9.53 -2.25
N ALA A 131 -18.00 9.34 -1.31
CA ALA A 131 -16.98 10.31 -0.97
C ALA A 131 -16.08 10.65 -2.18
N ASN A 132 -15.70 9.63 -2.97
CA ASN A 132 -14.92 9.83 -4.18
C ASN A 132 -15.70 10.62 -5.25
N GLN A 133 -16.98 10.35 -5.43
CA GLN A 133 -17.82 11.11 -6.38
C GLN A 133 -17.98 12.58 -5.96
N VAL A 134 -18.21 12.84 -4.68
CA VAL A 134 -18.27 14.21 -4.16
C VAL A 134 -16.95 14.95 -4.40
N LYS A 135 -15.82 14.29 -4.11
CA LYS A 135 -14.50 14.85 -4.33
C LYS A 135 -14.24 15.19 -5.81
N LEU A 136 -14.63 14.30 -6.73
CA LEU A 136 -14.47 14.52 -8.17
C LEU A 136 -15.33 15.71 -8.64
N ASN A 137 -16.56 15.85 -8.12
CA ASN A 137 -17.48 16.92 -8.49
C ASN A 137 -17.03 18.31 -7.96
N GLN A 138 -16.36 18.33 -6.80
CA GLN A 138 -15.92 19.57 -6.16
C GLN A 138 -14.51 20.02 -6.57
N ASN A 139 -13.81 19.26 -7.42
CA ASN A 139 -12.40 19.48 -7.76
C ASN A 139 -11.46 19.59 -6.53
N GLU A 140 -11.91 19.12 -5.38
CA GLU A 140 -11.11 19.11 -4.16
C GLU A 140 -10.06 18.00 -4.21
N THR A 141 -8.79 18.38 -4.11
CA THR A 141 -7.67 17.45 -4.15
C THR A 141 -7.38 16.78 -2.81
N GLN A 142 -7.94 17.30 -1.71
CA GLN A 142 -7.72 16.77 -0.37
C GLN A 142 -8.98 16.85 0.48
N LEU A 143 -9.34 15.76 1.11
CA LEU A 143 -10.33 15.77 2.17
C LEU A 143 -9.75 16.44 3.43
N PRO A 144 -10.56 17.23 4.17
CA PRO A 144 -10.12 17.82 5.43
C PRO A 144 -9.67 16.72 6.38
N ARG A 145 -8.48 16.86 6.95
CA ARG A 145 -7.98 15.93 7.97
C ARG A 145 -8.45 16.41 9.35
N SER A 146 -8.95 15.48 10.14
CA SER A 146 -9.22 15.76 11.55
C SER A 146 -7.91 16.12 12.28
N LYS A 147 -7.98 17.09 13.21
CA LYS A 147 -6.80 17.62 13.95
C LYS A 147 -6.08 16.59 14.82
N TRP A 148 -6.61 15.40 14.98
CA TRP A 148 -6.09 14.29 15.81
C TRP A 148 -5.37 13.18 15.02
N TYR A 149 -5.06 13.46 13.77
CA TYR A 149 -4.24 12.58 12.92
C TYR A 149 -2.83 13.13 12.79
#